data_59e0861847ad6b4d502a7f888bf0c82d
#
_entry.id   59e0861847ad6b4d502a7f888bf0c82d
#
_cell.length_a   1.000
_cell.length_b   1.000
_cell.length_c   1.000
_cell.angle_alpha   90.00
_cell.angle_beta   90.00
_cell.angle_gamma   90.00
#
_symmetry.space_group_name_H-M   'P 1'
#
loop_
_entity.id
_entity.type
_entity.pdbx_description
1 polymer ?
#
loop_
_entity_poly.entity_id
_entity_poly.type
_entity_poly.pdbx_seq_one_letter_code
_entity_poly.pdbx_strand_id
1 'polypeptide(L)'
;RLVGSEMCIRDSADTALDRNDMCLVLKLTDGRFSGIFGGDIPSEIEKELVNEYGDELSVDFYKANHHGSKYSNSADWIEALSPRWAAVSCAAENRYGHPADEAMDRLMDAKCRILYTMQSGQIKYKESTIYENNRQ
;
A
#
# COMPACT_ATOMS: atom_id res chain seq x y z
N ARG A 1 -7.48 15.53 15.30
CA ARG A 1 -8.64 14.63 15.52
C ARG A 1 -8.86 13.87 14.23
N LEU A 2 -8.59 12.60 14.26
CA LEU A 2 -8.84 11.71 13.14
C LEU A 2 -10.35 11.43 13.10
N VAL A 3 -10.94 11.52 11.92
CA VAL A 3 -12.36 11.22 11.68
C VAL A 3 -12.40 9.91 10.92
N GLY A 4 -12.80 8.83 11.60
CA GLY A 4 -12.82 7.48 11.08
C GLY A 4 -12.35 6.48 12.13
N SER A 5 -12.56 5.18 11.91
CA SER A 5 -11.94 4.16 12.72
C SER A 5 -10.56 3.82 12.18
N GLU A 6 -9.55 3.93 13.02
CA GLU A 6 -8.17 3.59 12.71
C GLU A 6 -7.77 2.33 13.42
N MET A 7 -7.05 1.47 12.73
CA MET A 7 -6.35 0.36 13.33
C MET A 7 -4.87 0.50 13.02
N CYS A 8 -4.06 0.75 14.05
CA CYS A 8 -2.62 0.59 13.98
C CYS A 8 -2.31 -0.90 14.06
N ILE A 9 -1.85 -1.46 12.96
CA ILE A 9 -1.63 -2.92 12.84
C ILE A 9 -0.29 -3.32 13.45
N ARG A 10 0.71 -2.43 13.42
CA ARG A 10 2.03 -2.72 13.99
C ARG A 10 2.70 -1.47 14.55
N ASP A 11 3.10 -1.57 15.79
CA ASP A 11 4.08 -0.71 16.44
C ASP A 11 5.15 -1.63 17.05
N SER A 12 6.32 -1.69 16.42
CA SER A 12 7.39 -2.58 16.84
C SER A 12 8.46 -1.82 17.59
N ALA A 13 8.62 -2.14 18.87
CA ALA A 13 9.71 -1.68 19.72
C ALA A 13 10.91 -2.64 19.73
N ASP A 14 10.97 -3.61 18.83
CA ASP A 14 12.05 -4.58 18.79
C ASP A 14 13.30 -3.99 18.12
N THR A 15 14.38 -3.84 18.86
CA THR A 15 15.64 -3.20 18.43
C THR A 15 16.50 -4.08 17.51
N ALA A 16 16.09 -5.31 17.23
CA ALA A 16 16.80 -6.26 16.35
C ALA A 16 16.35 -6.17 14.87
N LEU A 17 15.32 -5.37 14.58
CA LEU A 17 14.74 -5.25 13.24
C LEU A 17 15.39 -4.12 12.42
N ASP A 18 15.44 -4.27 11.10
CA ASP A 18 15.83 -3.20 10.20
C ASP A 18 14.83 -2.02 10.31
N ARG A 19 15.24 -0.83 9.87
CA ARG A 19 14.40 0.39 9.90
C ARG A 19 13.07 0.21 9.19
N ASN A 20 13.06 -0.56 8.10
CA ASN A 20 11.85 -0.82 7.32
C ASN A 20 10.90 -1.78 8.03
N ASP A 21 11.43 -2.70 8.85
CA ASP A 21 10.64 -3.61 9.68
C ASP A 21 9.86 -2.88 10.77
N MET A 22 10.33 -1.69 11.14
CA MET A 22 9.75 -0.83 12.18
C MET A 22 8.72 0.18 11.63
N CYS A 23 8.35 0.10 10.35
CA CYS A 23 7.35 0.98 9.77
C CYS A 23 5.97 0.74 10.38
N LEU A 24 5.26 1.83 10.64
CA LEU A 24 3.86 1.79 11.05
C LEU A 24 2.99 1.32 9.89
N VAL A 25 2.16 0.33 10.12
CA VAL A 25 1.13 -0.10 9.17
C VAL A 25 -0.23 0.43 9.64
N LEU A 26 -0.84 1.26 8.82
CA LEU A 26 -2.10 1.92 9.12
C LEU A 26 -3.19 1.45 8.17
N LYS A 27 -4.28 0.93 8.72
CA LYS A 27 -5.54 0.73 8.00
C LYS A 27 -6.52 1.82 8.42
N LEU A 28 -6.99 2.58 7.43
CA LEU A 28 -7.96 3.65 7.60
C LEU A 28 -9.31 3.20 7.04
N THR A 29 -10.37 3.46 7.79
CA THR A 29 -11.74 3.22 7.34
C THR A 29 -12.56 4.50 7.46
N ASP A 30 -13.21 4.91 6.37
CA ASP A 30 -14.13 6.03 6.33
C ASP A 30 -15.45 5.56 5.69
N GLY A 31 -16.44 5.32 6.54
CA GLY A 31 -17.72 4.77 6.11
C GLY A 31 -17.58 3.43 5.40
N ARG A 32 -17.82 3.41 4.07
CA ARG A 32 -17.72 2.20 3.24
C ARG A 32 -16.38 2.05 2.53
N PHE A 33 -15.49 3.00 2.70
CA PHE A 33 -14.18 2.99 2.06
C PHE A 33 -13.10 2.66 3.08
N SER A 34 -12.15 1.84 2.67
CA SER A 34 -10.99 1.52 3.48
C SER A 34 -9.70 1.57 2.67
N GLY A 35 -8.63 1.96 3.33
CA GLY A 35 -7.31 2.03 2.72
C GLY A 35 -6.22 1.53 3.66
N ILE A 36 -5.12 1.00 3.11
CA ILE A 36 -3.97 0.55 3.89
C ILE A 36 -2.67 1.18 3.41
N PHE A 37 -1.82 1.53 4.38
CA PHE A 37 -0.56 2.23 4.21
C PHE A 37 0.49 1.51 5.05
N GLY A 38 1.39 0.76 4.41
CA GLY A 38 2.39 -0.06 5.10
C GLY A 38 3.78 0.58 5.19
N GLY A 39 3.96 1.78 4.63
CA GLY A 39 5.28 2.39 4.55
C GLY A 39 6.22 1.56 3.68
N ASP A 40 7.41 1.28 4.18
CA ASP A 40 8.46 0.56 3.46
C ASP A 40 8.68 -0.86 4.01
N ILE A 41 7.63 -1.48 4.58
CA ILE A 41 7.72 -2.85 5.09
C ILE A 41 8.14 -3.84 4.00
N PRO A 42 9.03 -4.79 4.33
CA PRO A 42 9.43 -5.86 3.41
C PRO A 42 8.42 -7.01 3.39
N SER A 43 8.58 -7.92 2.43
CA SER A 43 7.68 -9.07 2.23
C SER A 43 7.58 -10.00 3.45
N GLU A 44 8.63 -10.09 4.27
CA GLU A 44 8.63 -10.87 5.50
C GLU A 44 7.59 -10.34 6.49
N ILE A 45 7.52 -9.03 6.66
CA ILE A 45 6.54 -8.37 7.53
C ILE A 45 5.13 -8.46 6.93
N GLU A 46 5.00 -8.30 5.61
CA GLU A 46 3.71 -8.52 4.93
C GLU A 46 3.17 -9.93 5.23
N LYS A 47 4.02 -10.96 5.16
CA LYS A 47 3.65 -12.35 5.45
C LYS A 47 3.23 -12.55 6.91
N GLU A 48 3.92 -11.92 7.86
CA GLU A 48 3.52 -11.96 9.26
C GLU A 48 2.12 -11.37 9.46
N LEU A 49 1.85 -10.21 8.85
CA LEU A 49 0.55 -9.55 8.94
C LEU A 49 -0.56 -10.37 8.28
N VAL A 50 -0.29 -11.01 7.12
CA VAL A 50 -1.26 -11.91 6.48
C VAL A 50 -1.60 -13.09 7.39
N ASN A 51 -0.60 -13.69 8.04
CA ASN A 51 -0.82 -14.80 8.96
C ASN A 51 -1.61 -14.39 10.21
N GLU A 52 -1.41 -13.16 10.70
CA GLU A 52 -2.04 -12.66 11.91
C GLU A 52 -3.46 -12.17 11.68
N TYR A 53 -3.70 -11.42 10.60
CA TYR A 53 -4.96 -10.70 10.37
C TYR A 53 -5.82 -11.27 9.24
N GLY A 54 -5.24 -12.01 8.28
CA GLY A 54 -5.97 -12.67 7.21
C GLY A 54 -6.98 -11.75 6.50
N ASP A 55 -8.25 -12.14 6.50
CA ASP A 55 -9.32 -11.42 5.80
C ASP A 55 -9.60 -10.01 6.36
N GLU A 56 -9.17 -9.72 7.59
CA GLU A 56 -9.30 -8.38 8.17
C GLU A 56 -8.45 -7.33 7.44
N LEU A 57 -7.45 -7.76 6.65
CA LEU A 57 -6.62 -6.87 5.84
C LEU A 57 -7.33 -6.32 4.61
N SER A 58 -8.43 -6.91 4.16
CA SER A 58 -9.14 -6.50 2.93
C SER A 58 -9.47 -5.00 2.93
N VAL A 59 -9.16 -4.33 1.82
CA VAL A 59 -9.32 -2.87 1.65
C VAL A 59 -9.74 -2.51 0.22
N ASP A 60 -10.31 -1.33 0.06
CA ASP A 60 -10.59 -0.75 -1.27
C ASP A 60 -9.34 -0.15 -1.91
N PHE A 61 -8.46 0.45 -1.10
CA PHE A 61 -7.30 1.21 -1.55
C PHE A 61 -6.02 0.71 -0.88
N TYR A 62 -4.99 0.54 -1.68
CA TYR A 62 -3.65 0.16 -1.24
C TYR A 62 -2.61 1.17 -1.70
N LYS A 63 -1.84 1.74 -0.78
CA LYS A 63 -0.62 2.46 -1.12
C LYS A 63 0.51 1.43 -1.22
N ALA A 64 1.02 1.21 -2.44
CA ALA A 64 2.09 0.24 -2.68
C ALA A 64 3.27 0.45 -1.72
N ASN A 65 3.65 -0.59 -1.01
CA ASN A 65 4.73 -0.58 -0.04
C ASN A 65 6.07 -0.28 -0.74
N HIS A 66 6.92 0.44 -0.04
CA HIS A 66 8.29 0.75 -0.47
C HIS A 66 8.34 1.24 -1.93
N HIS A 67 7.41 2.15 -2.29
CA HIS A 67 7.32 2.77 -3.61
C HIS A 67 7.20 1.78 -4.79
N GLY A 68 6.68 0.59 -4.56
CA GLY A 68 6.62 -0.48 -5.56
C GLY A 68 7.92 -1.27 -5.67
N SER A 69 8.66 -1.43 -4.58
CA SER A 69 9.86 -2.29 -4.53
C SER A 69 9.52 -3.75 -4.78
N LYS A 70 10.42 -4.46 -5.44
CA LYS A 70 10.31 -5.92 -5.63
C LYS A 70 10.44 -6.74 -4.34
N TYR A 71 11.06 -6.16 -3.31
CA TYR A 71 11.23 -6.77 -1.97
C TYR A 71 10.02 -6.56 -1.06
N SER A 72 9.00 -5.91 -1.56
CA SER A 72 7.69 -5.69 -0.96
C SER A 72 6.60 -6.03 -1.96
N ASN A 73 5.33 -5.83 -1.59
CA ASN A 73 4.20 -6.08 -2.49
C ASN A 73 4.11 -7.55 -2.92
N SER A 74 4.25 -8.46 -1.95
CA SER A 74 4.17 -9.90 -2.21
C SER A 74 2.78 -10.31 -2.72
N ALA A 75 2.71 -11.42 -3.45
CA ALA A 75 1.45 -11.91 -4.00
C ALA A 75 0.43 -12.21 -2.89
N ASP A 76 0.87 -12.88 -1.82
CA ASP A 76 0.01 -13.23 -0.68
C ASP A 76 -0.54 -11.97 0.02
N TRP A 77 0.28 -10.91 0.14
CA TRP A 77 -0.14 -9.63 0.68
C TRP A 77 -1.21 -8.96 -0.18
N ILE A 78 -0.96 -8.86 -1.50
CA ILE A 78 -1.90 -8.26 -2.45
C ILE A 78 -3.21 -9.07 -2.51
N GLU A 79 -3.14 -10.40 -2.45
CA GLU A 79 -4.32 -11.28 -2.41
C GLU A 79 -5.14 -11.04 -1.13
N ALA A 80 -4.51 -10.98 0.04
CA ALA A 80 -5.18 -10.70 1.31
C ALA A 80 -5.83 -9.33 1.34
N LEU A 81 -5.17 -8.30 0.77
CA LEU A 81 -5.73 -6.96 0.64
C LEU A 81 -6.89 -6.89 -0.36
N SER A 82 -6.84 -7.64 -1.43
CA SER A 82 -7.81 -7.64 -2.53
C SER A 82 -8.25 -6.22 -2.97
N PRO A 83 -7.32 -5.29 -3.24
CA PRO A 83 -7.65 -3.89 -3.40
C PRO A 83 -8.28 -3.62 -4.77
N ARG A 84 -9.21 -2.64 -4.83
CA ARG A 84 -9.73 -2.13 -6.10
C ARG A 84 -8.76 -1.17 -6.76
N TRP A 85 -8.03 -0.39 -5.94
CA TRP A 85 -7.04 0.59 -6.40
C TRP A 85 -5.73 0.41 -5.65
N ALA A 86 -4.64 0.50 -6.38
CA ALA A 86 -3.30 0.59 -5.83
C ALA A 86 -2.61 1.87 -6.29
N ALA A 87 -2.09 2.65 -5.36
CA ALA A 87 -1.32 3.86 -5.69
C ALA A 87 0.17 3.59 -5.54
N VAL A 88 0.93 3.90 -6.58
CA VAL A 88 2.38 3.84 -6.59
C VAL A 88 2.93 5.26 -6.56
N SER A 89 3.57 5.62 -5.45
CA SER A 89 4.15 6.94 -5.23
C SER A 89 5.64 6.90 -5.47
N CYS A 90 6.08 7.34 -6.64
CA CYS A 90 7.48 7.44 -7.02
C CYS A 90 7.70 8.53 -8.07
N ALA A 91 8.95 8.96 -8.24
CA ALA A 91 9.35 9.80 -9.36
C ALA A 91 9.56 8.95 -10.62
N ALA A 92 9.32 9.55 -11.80
CA ALA A 92 9.55 8.89 -13.09
C ALA A 92 11.01 8.46 -13.27
N GLU A 93 11.93 9.31 -12.80
CA GLU A 93 13.36 8.99 -12.75
C GLU A 93 13.81 8.90 -11.31
N ASN A 94 14.26 7.73 -10.88
CA ASN A 94 14.78 7.50 -9.55
C ASN A 94 15.91 6.47 -9.58
N ARG A 95 16.87 6.62 -8.68
CA ARG A 95 18.06 5.76 -8.59
C ARG A 95 17.78 4.35 -8.07
N TYR A 96 16.58 4.09 -7.57
CA TYR A 96 16.22 2.81 -6.95
C TYR A 96 15.57 1.84 -7.92
N GLY A 97 15.21 2.28 -9.14
CA GLY A 97 14.48 1.47 -10.11
C GLY A 97 13.05 1.16 -9.67
N HIS A 98 12.41 2.09 -8.95
CA HIS A 98 11.01 1.95 -8.54
C HIS A 98 10.07 2.67 -9.51
N PRO A 99 8.86 2.15 -9.74
CA PRO A 99 8.40 0.83 -9.31
C PRO A 99 9.11 -0.30 -10.07
N ALA A 100 9.36 -1.42 -9.41
CA ALA A 100 9.93 -2.60 -10.03
C ALA A 100 8.86 -3.37 -10.83
N ASP A 101 9.25 -3.90 -11.99
CA ASP A 101 8.34 -4.63 -12.88
C ASP A 101 7.66 -5.80 -12.16
N GLU A 102 8.39 -6.55 -11.34
CA GLU A 102 7.87 -7.69 -10.58
C GLU A 102 6.76 -7.30 -9.60
N ALA A 103 6.84 -6.11 -8.98
CA ALA A 103 5.80 -5.62 -8.09
C ALA A 103 4.57 -5.16 -8.90
N MET A 104 4.79 -4.54 -10.06
CA MET A 104 3.70 -4.12 -10.95
C MET A 104 2.97 -5.30 -11.55
N ASP A 105 3.69 -6.34 -11.97
CA ASP A 105 3.11 -7.58 -12.49
C ASP A 105 2.15 -8.22 -11.46
N ARG A 106 2.56 -8.31 -10.19
CA ARG A 106 1.70 -8.84 -9.12
C ARG A 106 0.42 -8.02 -8.92
N LEU A 107 0.52 -6.68 -8.99
CA LEU A 107 -0.65 -5.81 -8.90
C LEU A 107 -1.56 -5.93 -10.13
N MET A 108 -1.01 -6.12 -11.32
CA MET A 108 -1.79 -6.35 -12.54
C MET A 108 -2.49 -7.71 -12.51
N ASP A 109 -1.83 -8.76 -12.03
CA ASP A 109 -2.41 -10.09 -11.87
C ASP A 109 -3.60 -10.08 -10.89
N ALA A 110 -3.52 -9.25 -9.86
CA ALA A 110 -4.62 -9.02 -8.92
C ALA A 110 -5.79 -8.20 -9.52
N LYS A 111 -5.66 -7.73 -10.77
CA LYS A 111 -6.68 -6.94 -11.50
C LYS A 111 -7.10 -5.65 -10.80
N CYS A 112 -6.27 -5.10 -9.93
CA CYS A 112 -6.52 -3.80 -9.35
C CYS A 112 -6.17 -2.67 -10.32
N ARG A 113 -6.85 -1.54 -10.19
CA ARG A 113 -6.51 -0.33 -10.94
C ARG A 113 -5.28 0.34 -10.32
N ILE A 114 -4.18 0.43 -11.08
CA ILE A 114 -2.94 1.03 -10.62
C ILE A 114 -2.91 2.51 -11.00
N LEU A 115 -2.57 3.35 -10.02
CA LEU A 115 -2.45 4.80 -10.12
C LEU A 115 -1.00 5.20 -9.82
N TYR A 116 -0.37 5.94 -10.73
CA TYR A 116 1.02 6.37 -10.57
C TYR A 116 1.09 7.87 -10.32
N THR A 117 1.68 8.30 -9.20
CA THR A 117 1.84 9.74 -8.91
C THR A 117 2.71 10.45 -9.94
N MET A 118 3.65 9.76 -10.58
CA MET A 118 4.47 10.30 -11.66
C MET A 118 3.67 10.62 -12.93
N GLN A 119 2.52 9.99 -13.14
CA GLN A 119 1.62 10.23 -14.28
C GLN A 119 0.48 11.16 -13.91
N SER A 120 -0.16 10.88 -12.77
CA SER A 120 -1.40 11.55 -12.34
C SER A 120 -1.15 12.75 -11.42
N GLY A 121 0.09 12.94 -10.94
CA GLY A 121 0.41 13.96 -9.95
C GLY A 121 -0.24 13.66 -8.61
N GLN A 122 -1.37 14.29 -8.32
CA GLN A 122 -2.10 14.09 -7.07
C GLN A 122 -3.23 13.06 -7.23
N ILE A 123 -3.28 12.10 -6.33
CA ILE A 123 -4.39 11.15 -6.19
C ILE A 123 -5.24 11.60 -5.00
N LYS A 124 -6.54 11.78 -5.20
CA LYS A 124 -7.49 12.24 -4.19
C LYS A 124 -8.62 11.24 -4.01
N TYR A 125 -8.93 10.94 -2.76
CA TYR A 125 -10.19 10.31 -2.37
C TYR A 125 -11.20 11.37 -1.94
N LYS A 126 -12.39 11.34 -2.50
CA LYS A 126 -13.49 12.20 -2.12
C LYS A 126 -14.83 11.50 -2.42
N GLU A 127 -15.73 11.51 -1.45
CA GLU A 127 -17.10 10.99 -1.62
C GLU A 127 -17.15 9.56 -2.20
N SER A 128 -16.31 8.66 -1.63
CA SER A 128 -16.18 7.25 -2.05
C SER A 128 -15.65 7.06 -3.47
N THR A 129 -15.01 8.07 -4.04
CA THR A 129 -14.41 8.01 -5.39
C THR A 129 -12.95 8.46 -5.33
N ILE A 130 -12.11 7.82 -6.15
CA ILE A 130 -10.70 8.22 -6.33
C ILE A 130 -10.57 9.06 -7.59
N TYR A 131 -9.91 10.19 -7.46
CA TYR A 131 -9.64 11.13 -8.54
C TYR A 131 -8.15 11.25 -8.79
N GLU A 132 -7.77 11.25 -10.05
CA GLU A 132 -6.45 11.62 -10.52
C GLU A 132 -6.49 13.09 -10.99
N ASN A 133 -5.54 13.86 -10.50
CA ASN A 133 -5.38 15.24 -10.93
C ASN A 133 -4.18 15.28 -11.89
N ASN A 134 -4.45 15.06 -13.18
CA ASN A 134 -3.44 15.22 -14.20
C ASN A 134 -2.94 16.68 -14.17
N ARG A 135 -1.67 16.88 -13.86
CA ARG A 135 -1.04 18.17 -14.12
C ARG A 135 -0.98 18.36 -15.64
N GLN A 136 -1.75 19.29 -16.11
CA GLN A 136 -1.55 19.86 -17.44
C GLN A 136 -0.22 20.62 -17.48
#